data_640a4c4c88acad81a97ba8da5a312a54
#
_entry.id   640a4c4c88acad81a97ba8da5a312a54
#
_cell.length_a   1.000
_cell.length_b   1.000
_cell.length_c   1.000
_cell.angle_alpha   90.00
_cell.angle_beta   90.00
_cell.angle_gamma   90.00
#
_symmetry.space_group_name_H-M   'P 1'
#
loop_
_entity.id
_entity.type
_entity.pdbx_description
1 polymer ?
#
loop_
_entity_poly.entity_id
_entity_poly.type
_entity_poly.pdbx_seq_one_letter_code
_entity_poly.pdbx_strand_id
1 'polypeptide(L)'
;MFKKIEIWVLYLVLVFVFISYIIFGAILRRELKGGGPYIPVITPLSKVVVFLSEIPHNLKYMKSHDVRTPNQTRENRFGSLSGFIGDANEKEKYLLLSRYDGDLKEGVVELVDLKSFDVLHTWNPDINSFFEKVDKVEGGVWEHLMRDNNNDRFRIFHPILFEDGSLLFQGNNTPLIKIDKNSELEWMKDDEFYHHSNEEDIDGNVWVCVRYYPYKIDSMYVGNKYGNYSDDGIRKLSPAGEILFDKSVSEIFIENDMEYLLFSIGDRRFTKDPIHLNDIQPVEKDTKYWKKGDVFLSLRSQSMVLLYRPVTNEVIWKITGGFFNQHDIDILDDSRISIFDNNVKNTFSGDIVDGNN
;
A
#
# COMPACT_ATOMS: atom_id res chain seq x y z
N MET A 1 -53.70 -11.64 -23.47
CA MET A 1 -54.01 -10.97 -24.76
C MET A 1 -52.79 -10.15 -25.16
N PHE A 2 -51.91 -10.68 -26.01
CA PHE A 2 -50.74 -9.95 -26.47
C PHE A 2 -51.16 -8.97 -27.57
N LYS A 3 -50.93 -7.65 -27.34
CA LYS A 3 -51.09 -6.65 -28.39
C LYS A 3 -50.04 -6.88 -29.47
N LYS A 4 -50.42 -6.92 -30.72
CA LYS A 4 -49.48 -6.95 -31.86
C LYS A 4 -48.64 -5.70 -31.83
N ILE A 5 -47.32 -5.86 -31.79
CA ILE A 5 -46.36 -4.75 -31.92
C ILE A 5 -46.20 -4.50 -33.43
N GLU A 6 -46.37 -3.25 -33.84
CA GLU A 6 -46.13 -2.82 -35.21
C GLU A 6 -44.65 -3.00 -35.58
N ILE A 7 -44.35 -3.49 -36.76
CA ILE A 7 -43.01 -3.86 -37.21
C ILE A 7 -42.03 -2.67 -37.17
N TRP A 8 -42.52 -1.47 -37.46
CA TRP A 8 -41.69 -0.27 -37.40
C TRP A 8 -41.21 0.06 -35.97
N VAL A 9 -42.00 -0.27 -34.95
CA VAL A 9 -41.58 -0.13 -33.53
C VAL A 9 -40.40 -1.03 -33.22
N LEU A 10 -40.39 -2.26 -33.76
CA LEU A 10 -39.26 -3.17 -33.62
C LEU A 10 -38.00 -2.62 -34.28
N TYR A 11 -38.11 -2.01 -35.46
CA TYR A 11 -36.96 -1.33 -36.10
C TYR A 11 -36.45 -0.16 -35.27
N LEU A 12 -37.32 0.68 -34.72
CA LEU A 12 -36.90 1.77 -33.85
C LEU A 12 -36.19 1.27 -32.60
N VAL A 13 -36.70 0.21 -31.97
CA VAL A 13 -36.03 -0.41 -30.83
C VAL A 13 -34.65 -0.93 -31.20
N LEU A 14 -34.52 -1.64 -32.32
CA LEU A 14 -33.24 -2.14 -32.80
C LEU A 14 -32.21 -1.00 -33.05
N VAL A 15 -32.65 0.06 -33.71
CA VAL A 15 -31.83 1.24 -33.97
C VAL A 15 -31.41 1.89 -32.66
N PHE A 16 -32.32 2.06 -31.70
CA PHE A 16 -32.04 2.61 -30.40
C PHE A 16 -31.03 1.74 -29.63
N VAL A 17 -31.20 0.44 -29.60
CA VAL A 17 -30.26 -0.50 -28.94
C VAL A 17 -28.89 -0.41 -29.59
N PHE A 18 -28.83 -0.36 -30.93
CA PHE A 18 -27.57 -0.27 -31.67
C PHE A 18 -26.81 1.06 -31.33
N ILE A 19 -27.53 2.20 -31.34
CA ILE A 19 -26.97 3.48 -31.00
C ILE A 19 -26.49 3.49 -29.53
N SER A 20 -27.30 2.92 -28.62
CA SER A 20 -26.91 2.82 -27.18
C SER A 20 -25.67 1.97 -27.00
N TYR A 21 -25.50 0.91 -27.75
CA TYR A 21 -24.31 0.05 -27.72
C TYR A 21 -23.05 0.82 -28.20
N ILE A 22 -23.17 1.62 -29.27
CA ILE A 22 -22.07 2.45 -29.75
C ILE A 22 -21.68 3.50 -28.72
N ILE A 23 -22.67 4.17 -28.09
CA ILE A 23 -22.44 5.16 -27.05
C ILE A 23 -21.75 4.51 -25.84
N PHE A 24 -22.23 3.35 -25.39
CA PHE A 24 -21.63 2.59 -24.30
C PHE A 24 -20.16 2.26 -24.60
N GLY A 25 -19.89 1.73 -25.79
CA GLY A 25 -18.53 1.41 -26.23
C GLY A 25 -17.61 2.64 -26.31
N ALA A 26 -18.12 3.77 -26.77
CA ALA A 26 -17.36 5.02 -26.85
C ALA A 26 -16.99 5.57 -25.43
N ILE A 27 -17.93 5.53 -24.49
CA ILE A 27 -17.71 5.93 -23.11
C ILE A 27 -16.70 5.00 -22.43
N LEU A 28 -16.86 3.68 -22.58
CA LEU A 28 -15.93 2.70 -22.04
C LEU A 28 -14.52 2.89 -22.60
N ARG A 29 -14.39 3.07 -23.94
CA ARG A 29 -13.09 3.33 -24.57
C ARG A 29 -12.44 4.61 -24.05
N ARG A 30 -13.23 5.64 -23.79
CA ARG A 30 -12.72 6.91 -23.21
C ARG A 30 -12.04 6.63 -21.85
N GLU A 31 -12.69 5.88 -20.98
CA GLU A 31 -12.15 5.55 -19.64
C GLU A 31 -10.94 4.62 -19.73
N LEU A 32 -10.98 3.59 -20.57
CA LEU A 32 -9.83 2.69 -20.79
C LEU A 32 -8.59 3.39 -21.35
N LYS A 33 -8.78 4.55 -22.00
CA LYS A 33 -7.67 5.41 -22.47
C LYS A 33 -7.22 6.49 -21.45
N GLY A 34 -7.58 6.33 -20.19
CA GLY A 34 -7.20 7.30 -19.13
C GLY A 34 -8.16 8.49 -19.00
N GLY A 35 -9.38 8.37 -19.51
CA GLY A 35 -10.40 9.39 -19.44
C GLY A 35 -10.17 10.54 -20.41
N GLY A 36 -10.63 11.72 -20.10
CA GLY A 36 -10.53 12.97 -20.88
C GLY A 36 -10.99 14.15 -20.03
N PRO A 37 -11.09 15.35 -20.57
CA PRO A 37 -11.63 16.48 -19.83
C PRO A 37 -12.96 16.15 -19.16
N TYR A 38 -13.22 16.73 -17.98
CA TYR A 38 -14.51 16.60 -17.34
C TYR A 38 -15.62 17.09 -18.26
N ILE A 39 -16.60 16.23 -18.55
CA ILE A 39 -17.80 16.56 -19.30
C ILE A 39 -18.99 16.26 -18.39
N PRO A 40 -19.82 17.27 -18.04
CA PRO A 40 -21.04 17.06 -17.26
C PRO A 40 -21.87 15.91 -17.87
N VAL A 41 -22.47 15.07 -17.04
CA VAL A 41 -23.24 13.87 -17.43
C VAL A 41 -22.38 12.71 -17.95
N ILE A 42 -21.41 12.93 -18.84
CA ILE A 42 -20.58 11.82 -19.40
C ILE A 42 -19.61 11.27 -18.34
N THR A 43 -18.95 12.14 -17.58
CA THR A 43 -17.98 11.70 -16.56
C THR A 43 -18.62 10.92 -15.41
N PRO A 44 -19.76 11.30 -14.84
CA PRO A 44 -20.49 10.42 -13.91
C PRO A 44 -21.02 9.14 -14.56
N LEU A 45 -21.53 9.23 -15.81
CA LEU A 45 -22.04 8.07 -16.53
C LEU A 45 -20.96 7.05 -16.86
N SER A 46 -19.72 7.49 -17.07
CA SER A 46 -18.61 6.57 -17.37
C SER A 46 -18.30 5.63 -16.21
N LYS A 47 -18.45 6.06 -14.95
CA LYS A 47 -18.32 5.17 -13.78
C LYS A 47 -19.35 4.05 -13.83
N VAL A 48 -20.59 4.35 -14.20
CA VAL A 48 -21.65 3.34 -14.37
C VAL A 48 -21.32 2.38 -15.50
N VAL A 49 -20.84 2.89 -16.63
CA VAL A 49 -20.45 2.08 -17.80
C VAL A 49 -19.32 1.12 -17.46
N VAL A 50 -18.28 1.61 -16.76
CA VAL A 50 -17.16 0.78 -16.27
C VAL A 50 -17.68 -0.30 -15.32
N PHE A 51 -18.45 0.08 -14.30
CA PHE A 51 -19.04 -0.86 -13.36
C PHE A 51 -19.84 -1.98 -14.09
N LEU A 52 -20.69 -1.62 -15.04
CA LEU A 52 -21.47 -2.61 -15.82
C LEU A 52 -20.57 -3.51 -16.68
N SER A 53 -19.47 -2.97 -17.22
CA SER A 53 -18.53 -3.74 -18.04
C SER A 53 -17.71 -4.74 -17.21
N GLU A 54 -17.52 -4.47 -15.93
CA GLU A 54 -16.78 -5.30 -14.99
C GLU A 54 -17.63 -6.41 -14.35
N ILE A 55 -18.96 -6.33 -14.42
CA ILE A 55 -19.85 -7.33 -13.81
C ILE A 55 -19.45 -8.78 -14.18
N PRO A 56 -19.21 -9.15 -15.46
CA PRO A 56 -18.85 -10.53 -15.78
C PRO A 56 -17.52 -10.97 -15.14
N HIS A 57 -16.54 -10.05 -15.07
CA HIS A 57 -15.26 -10.30 -14.43
C HIS A 57 -15.44 -10.47 -12.92
N ASN A 58 -16.15 -9.55 -12.28
CA ASN A 58 -16.41 -9.58 -10.85
C ASN A 58 -17.22 -10.79 -10.41
N LEU A 59 -18.21 -11.20 -11.18
CA LEU A 59 -18.96 -12.43 -10.93
C LEU A 59 -18.09 -13.68 -11.03
N LYS A 60 -17.18 -13.72 -12.01
CA LYS A 60 -16.21 -14.80 -12.14
C LYS A 60 -15.24 -14.80 -10.96
N TYR A 61 -14.75 -13.63 -10.58
CA TYR A 61 -13.85 -13.45 -9.45
C TYR A 61 -14.51 -13.86 -8.12
N MET A 62 -15.72 -13.39 -7.85
CA MET A 62 -16.50 -13.76 -6.66
C MET A 62 -16.77 -15.27 -6.56
N LYS A 63 -16.93 -15.94 -7.70
CA LYS A 63 -17.14 -17.40 -7.74
C LYS A 63 -15.86 -18.19 -7.45
N SER A 64 -14.69 -17.61 -7.76
CA SER A 64 -13.39 -18.28 -7.62
C SER A 64 -12.63 -17.89 -6.35
N HIS A 65 -13.07 -16.86 -5.64
CA HIS A 65 -12.37 -16.30 -4.48
C HIS A 65 -13.35 -16.04 -3.33
N ASP A 66 -12.97 -16.46 -2.14
CA ASP A 66 -13.67 -16.02 -0.93
C ASP A 66 -13.29 -14.56 -0.66
N VAL A 67 -14.23 -13.64 -0.92
CA VAL A 67 -14.02 -12.20 -0.67
C VAL A 67 -14.01 -11.82 0.80
N ARG A 68 -14.35 -12.76 1.69
CA ARG A 68 -14.38 -12.51 3.14
C ARG A 68 -13.04 -12.70 3.81
N THR A 69 -12.17 -13.51 3.21
CA THR A 69 -10.82 -13.75 3.75
C THR A 69 -9.75 -13.17 2.82
N PRO A 70 -8.62 -12.74 3.36
CA PRO A 70 -7.48 -12.34 2.55
C PRO A 70 -7.08 -13.48 1.62
N ASN A 71 -6.78 -13.16 0.38
CA ASN A 71 -6.41 -14.15 -0.64
C ASN A 71 -4.98 -14.65 -0.38
N GLN A 72 -4.80 -15.52 0.58
CA GLN A 72 -3.50 -16.12 0.93
C GLN A 72 -3.44 -17.63 0.69
N THR A 73 -4.47 -18.20 0.10
CA THR A 73 -4.47 -19.60 -0.29
C THR A 73 -3.57 -19.83 -1.50
N ARG A 74 -2.28 -19.60 -1.35
CA ARG A 74 -1.32 -20.39 -2.11
C ARG A 74 -1.36 -21.78 -1.53
N GLU A 75 -1.40 -22.78 -2.40
CA GLU A 75 -1.27 -24.17 -1.99
C GLU A 75 -0.17 -24.29 -0.94
N ASN A 76 -0.45 -25.02 0.11
CA ASN A 76 0.52 -25.25 1.17
C ASN A 76 1.80 -25.87 0.57
N ARG A 77 2.82 -25.05 0.33
CA ARG A 77 4.09 -25.49 -0.26
C ARG A 77 4.84 -26.48 0.61
N PHE A 78 4.51 -26.52 1.89
CA PHE A 78 5.23 -27.30 2.89
C PHE A 78 4.46 -28.55 3.35
N GLY A 79 3.29 -28.81 2.75
CA GLY A 79 2.49 -30.03 3.02
C GLY A 79 2.07 -30.15 4.47
N SER A 80 2.56 -31.16 5.16
CA SER A 80 2.26 -31.42 6.57
C SER A 80 3.21 -30.73 7.54
N LEU A 81 4.15 -29.92 7.07
CA LEU A 81 5.07 -29.20 7.94
C LEU A 81 4.37 -28.04 8.63
N SER A 82 4.59 -27.92 9.94
CA SER A 82 4.07 -26.82 10.75
C SER A 82 5.14 -26.36 11.74
N GLY A 83 5.05 -25.10 12.17
CA GLY A 83 6.01 -24.51 13.10
C GLY A 83 7.31 -24.07 12.45
N PHE A 84 8.34 -23.92 13.23
CA PHE A 84 9.65 -23.49 12.81
C PHE A 84 10.52 -24.67 12.40
N ILE A 85 11.33 -24.50 11.35
CA ILE A 85 12.24 -25.50 10.84
C ILE A 85 13.64 -24.89 10.78
N GLY A 86 14.61 -25.53 11.41
CA GLY A 86 16.00 -25.12 11.45
C GLY A 86 16.58 -25.07 12.86
N ASP A 87 17.84 -24.72 12.95
CA ASP A 87 18.52 -24.54 14.22
C ASP A 87 18.31 -23.12 14.74
N ALA A 88 18.17 -22.98 16.06
CA ALA A 88 18.04 -21.68 16.71
C ALA A 88 19.27 -20.81 16.45
N ASN A 89 19.05 -19.54 16.10
CA ASN A 89 20.11 -18.57 15.97
C ASN A 89 20.55 -18.09 17.37
N GLU A 90 21.82 -18.24 17.72
CA GLU A 90 22.33 -17.79 19.03
C GLU A 90 22.39 -16.26 19.16
N LYS A 91 22.39 -15.54 18.05
CA LYS A 91 22.47 -14.06 18.04
C LYS A 91 21.10 -13.42 18.26
N GLU A 92 20.10 -13.92 17.57
CA GLU A 92 18.73 -13.43 17.66
C GLU A 92 17.98 -14.29 18.66
N LYS A 93 17.35 -13.67 19.64
CA LYS A 93 16.65 -14.38 20.70
C LYS A 93 15.16 -14.51 20.47
N TYR A 94 14.59 -13.50 19.84
CA TYR A 94 13.15 -13.37 19.68
C TYR A 94 12.79 -13.01 18.24
N LEU A 95 11.61 -13.43 17.81
CA LEU A 95 10.98 -13.05 16.57
C LEU A 95 9.62 -12.40 16.89
N LEU A 96 9.42 -11.17 16.40
CA LEU A 96 8.11 -10.56 16.36
C LEU A 96 7.45 -10.96 15.04
N LEU A 97 6.49 -11.89 15.12
CA LEU A 97 5.85 -12.49 13.95
C LEU A 97 4.45 -11.92 13.74
N SER A 98 4.28 -11.11 12.73
CA SER A 98 2.96 -10.74 12.23
C SER A 98 2.46 -11.81 11.27
N ARG A 99 1.31 -12.38 11.53
CA ARG A 99 0.69 -13.40 10.69
C ARG A 99 -0.83 -13.33 10.69
N TYR A 100 -1.42 -13.93 9.68
CA TYR A 100 -2.85 -14.21 9.68
C TYR A 100 -3.10 -15.60 10.29
N ASP A 101 -3.91 -15.64 11.35
CA ASP A 101 -4.33 -16.89 11.96
C ASP A 101 -5.55 -17.45 11.22
N GLY A 102 -5.37 -18.60 10.57
CA GLY A 102 -6.43 -19.21 9.76
C GLY A 102 -7.56 -19.83 10.58
N ASP A 103 -7.30 -20.18 11.85
CA ASP A 103 -8.30 -20.77 12.75
C ASP A 103 -9.15 -19.67 13.39
N LEU A 104 -8.52 -18.57 13.84
CA LEU A 104 -9.20 -17.37 14.33
C LEU A 104 -9.80 -16.54 13.20
N LYS A 105 -9.23 -16.61 11.99
CA LYS A 105 -9.51 -15.78 10.82
C LYS A 105 -9.21 -14.30 11.07
N GLU A 106 -8.12 -14.02 11.78
CA GLU A 106 -7.72 -12.68 12.20
C GLU A 106 -6.22 -12.48 12.03
N GLY A 107 -5.79 -11.22 11.92
CA GLY A 107 -4.38 -10.83 11.99
C GLY A 107 -3.91 -10.82 13.44
N VAL A 108 -2.81 -11.50 13.74
CA VAL A 108 -2.20 -11.53 15.06
C VAL A 108 -0.72 -11.18 14.98
N VAL A 109 -0.16 -10.73 16.10
CA VAL A 109 1.29 -10.58 16.27
C VAL A 109 1.74 -11.46 17.43
N GLU A 110 2.79 -12.23 17.23
CA GLU A 110 3.33 -13.14 18.23
C GLU A 110 4.79 -12.81 18.53
N LEU A 111 5.13 -12.80 19.81
CA LEU A 111 6.53 -12.80 20.26
C LEU A 111 6.96 -14.24 20.47
N VAL A 112 7.92 -14.70 19.68
CA VAL A 112 8.38 -16.09 19.69
C VAL A 112 9.80 -16.17 20.19
N ASP A 113 10.07 -17.07 21.14
CA ASP A 113 11.43 -17.44 21.55
C ASP A 113 12.07 -18.31 20.47
N LEU A 114 13.13 -17.84 19.83
CA LEU A 114 13.78 -18.58 18.73
C LEU A 114 14.60 -19.79 19.20
N LYS A 115 14.81 -19.97 20.50
CA LYS A 115 15.51 -21.14 21.03
C LYS A 115 14.57 -22.31 21.30
N SER A 116 13.41 -22.02 21.88
CA SER A 116 12.41 -23.06 22.21
C SER A 116 11.30 -23.15 21.16
N PHE A 117 11.14 -22.10 20.37
CA PHE A 117 10.02 -21.85 19.45
C PHE A 117 8.66 -21.70 20.15
N ASP A 118 8.70 -21.38 21.45
CA ASP A 118 7.49 -21.09 22.21
C ASP A 118 6.98 -19.68 21.90
N VAL A 119 5.66 -19.53 21.78
CA VAL A 119 5.00 -18.22 21.73
C VAL A 119 4.94 -17.69 23.16
N LEU A 120 5.65 -16.59 23.41
CA LEU A 120 5.73 -15.94 24.72
C LEU A 120 4.57 -14.99 24.96
N HIS A 121 4.10 -14.31 23.91
CA HIS A 121 2.98 -13.39 23.96
C HIS A 121 2.28 -13.30 22.61
N THR A 122 0.97 -13.01 22.64
CA THR A 122 0.15 -12.81 21.44
C THR A 122 -0.67 -11.54 21.60
N TRP A 123 -0.57 -10.64 20.61
CA TRP A 123 -1.48 -9.52 20.46
C TRP A 123 -2.53 -9.88 19.41
N ASN A 124 -3.80 -9.71 19.78
CA ASN A 124 -4.95 -9.91 18.89
C ASN A 124 -5.89 -8.70 18.99
N PRO A 125 -5.66 -7.64 18.21
CA PRO A 125 -6.43 -6.42 18.30
C PRO A 125 -7.85 -6.58 17.73
N ASP A 126 -8.86 -6.04 18.42
CA ASP A 126 -10.23 -5.95 17.90
C ASP A 126 -10.38 -4.81 16.90
N ILE A 127 -10.01 -5.09 15.66
CA ILE A 127 -10.06 -4.12 14.55
C ILE A 127 -11.48 -3.61 14.31
N ASN A 128 -12.50 -4.46 14.47
CA ASN A 128 -13.90 -4.04 14.32
C ASN A 128 -14.21 -2.89 15.27
N SER A 129 -13.89 -3.04 16.56
CA SER A 129 -14.10 -2.01 17.58
C SER A 129 -13.28 -0.74 17.33
N PHE A 130 -12.05 -0.87 16.83
CA PHE A 130 -11.19 0.29 16.57
C PHE A 130 -11.75 1.13 15.41
N PHE A 131 -12.18 0.49 14.33
CA PHE A 131 -12.70 1.19 13.17
C PHE A 131 -14.08 1.82 13.35
N GLU A 132 -14.83 1.42 14.37
CA GLU A 132 -16.04 2.16 14.78
C GLU A 132 -15.74 3.60 15.27
N LYS A 133 -14.49 3.88 15.64
CA LYS A 133 -14.01 5.19 16.13
C LYS A 133 -13.37 6.06 15.03
N VAL A 134 -13.31 5.58 13.79
CA VAL A 134 -12.72 6.33 12.67
C VAL A 134 -13.72 7.34 12.14
N ASP A 135 -13.39 8.63 12.26
CA ASP A 135 -14.29 9.74 11.88
C ASP A 135 -14.20 10.12 10.40
N LYS A 136 -13.13 9.74 9.70
CA LYS A 136 -12.84 10.20 8.35
C LYS A 136 -12.85 9.05 7.34
N VAL A 137 -14.01 8.65 6.89
CA VAL A 137 -14.13 7.65 5.82
C VAL A 137 -15.18 8.06 4.79
N GLU A 138 -15.09 9.26 4.23
CA GLU A 138 -15.99 9.68 3.17
C GLU A 138 -15.25 9.94 1.85
N GLY A 139 -15.45 9.02 0.89
CA GLY A 139 -15.21 9.25 -0.53
C GLY A 139 -13.78 9.07 -1.04
N GLY A 140 -13.66 8.76 -2.32
CA GLY A 140 -12.39 8.73 -3.06
C GLY A 140 -11.46 7.60 -2.66
N VAL A 141 -10.27 7.94 -2.19
CA VAL A 141 -9.21 6.98 -1.82
C VAL A 141 -9.63 6.12 -0.62
N TRP A 142 -10.48 6.65 0.28
CA TRP A 142 -10.97 5.95 1.47
C TRP A 142 -11.91 4.77 1.18
N GLU A 143 -12.39 4.62 -0.06
CA GLU A 143 -13.20 3.44 -0.47
C GLU A 143 -12.46 2.12 -0.25
N HIS A 144 -11.12 2.12 -0.23
CA HIS A 144 -10.31 0.93 0.03
C HIS A 144 -10.35 0.50 1.51
N LEU A 145 -10.57 1.42 2.45
CA LEU A 145 -10.73 1.09 3.86
C LEU A 145 -11.98 0.25 4.12
N MET A 146 -13.03 0.42 3.32
CA MET A 146 -14.27 -0.34 3.46
C MET A 146 -14.09 -1.85 3.31
N ARG A 147 -12.99 -2.30 2.71
CA ARG A 147 -12.73 -3.71 2.46
C ARG A 147 -11.91 -4.38 3.57
N ASP A 148 -10.85 -3.72 4.02
CA ASP A 148 -9.83 -4.32 4.90
C ASP A 148 -9.83 -3.71 6.30
N ASN A 149 -10.98 -3.25 6.78
CA ASN A 149 -11.23 -2.55 8.03
C ASN A 149 -11.93 -3.43 9.10
N ASN A 150 -11.78 -4.73 9.02
CA ASN A 150 -12.42 -5.68 9.93
C ASN A 150 -11.47 -6.81 10.30
N ASN A 151 -11.77 -7.52 11.38
CA ASN A 151 -10.93 -8.59 11.91
C ASN A 151 -10.60 -9.65 10.85
N ASP A 152 -11.58 -10.07 10.04
CA ASP A 152 -11.40 -11.15 9.05
C ASP A 152 -10.40 -10.79 7.94
N ARG A 153 -10.17 -9.50 7.68
CA ARG A 153 -9.41 -9.04 6.52
C ARG A 153 -8.18 -8.21 6.85
N PHE A 154 -8.14 -7.61 8.03
CA PHE A 154 -7.05 -6.75 8.42
C PHE A 154 -5.75 -7.55 8.51
N ARG A 155 -4.69 -7.02 7.92
CA ARG A 155 -3.34 -7.56 8.02
C ARG A 155 -2.48 -6.55 8.74
N ILE A 156 -1.82 -7.00 9.78
CA ILE A 156 -0.89 -6.16 10.53
C ILE A 156 0.43 -6.11 9.76
N PHE A 157 0.85 -4.91 9.37
CA PHE A 157 2.10 -4.69 8.67
C PHE A 157 3.11 -4.03 9.59
N HIS A 158 4.37 -4.47 9.50
CA HIS A 158 5.54 -3.91 10.15
C HIS A 158 5.30 -3.43 11.59
N PRO A 159 4.86 -4.33 12.50
CA PRO A 159 4.61 -3.94 13.88
C PRO A 159 5.92 -3.58 14.57
N ILE A 160 5.92 -2.47 15.34
CA ILE A 160 7.00 -2.09 16.24
C ILE A 160 6.59 -2.47 17.67
N LEU A 161 7.44 -3.21 18.37
CA LEU A 161 7.26 -3.56 19.77
C LEU A 161 8.07 -2.59 20.64
N PHE A 162 7.38 -1.83 21.50
CA PHE A 162 8.02 -0.96 22.48
C PHE A 162 8.38 -1.70 23.77
N GLU A 163 9.27 -1.11 24.55
CA GLU A 163 9.76 -1.69 25.83
C GLU A 163 8.65 -1.97 26.85
N ASP A 164 7.56 -1.19 26.81
CA ASP A 164 6.39 -1.38 27.69
C ASP A 164 5.44 -2.51 27.24
N GLY A 165 5.75 -3.15 26.11
CA GLY A 165 4.95 -4.20 25.51
C GLY A 165 3.83 -3.69 24.60
N SER A 166 3.73 -2.37 24.37
CA SER A 166 2.81 -1.81 23.38
C SER A 166 3.28 -2.08 21.95
N LEU A 167 2.35 -2.15 21.00
CA LEU A 167 2.62 -2.29 19.57
C LEU A 167 2.11 -1.09 18.78
N LEU A 168 2.91 -0.64 17.82
CA LEU A 168 2.49 0.28 16.77
C LEU A 168 2.45 -0.44 15.44
N PHE A 169 1.35 -0.31 14.70
CA PHE A 169 1.18 -0.97 13.39
C PHE A 169 0.14 -0.26 12.53
N GLN A 170 0.10 -0.61 11.27
CA GLN A 170 -1.01 -0.31 10.35
C GLN A 170 -1.32 -1.54 9.49
N GLY A 171 -2.36 -1.43 8.70
CA GLY A 171 -2.64 -2.33 7.60
C GLY A 171 -2.28 -1.71 6.24
N ASN A 172 -2.91 -2.18 5.18
CA ASN A 172 -2.68 -1.64 3.83
C ASN A 172 -3.56 -0.41 3.57
N ASN A 173 -2.98 0.78 3.65
CA ASN A 173 -3.68 2.07 3.55
C ASN A 173 -4.77 2.21 4.63
N THR A 174 -4.39 2.11 5.86
CA THR A 174 -5.28 2.21 7.02
C THR A 174 -4.81 3.29 7.99
N PRO A 175 -5.58 3.63 9.03
CA PRO A 175 -5.04 4.36 10.17
C PRO A 175 -3.81 3.69 10.77
N LEU A 176 -2.96 4.50 11.41
CA LEU A 176 -1.88 4.04 12.26
C LEU A 176 -2.43 3.79 13.66
N ILE A 177 -2.15 2.62 14.21
CA ILE A 177 -2.77 2.12 15.44
C ILE A 177 -1.68 1.79 16.45
N LYS A 178 -1.85 2.27 17.68
CA LYS A 178 -1.05 1.84 18.83
C LYS A 178 -1.96 1.15 19.85
N ILE A 179 -1.55 -0.05 20.28
CA ILE A 179 -2.22 -0.85 21.30
C ILE A 179 -1.28 -1.12 22.46
N ASP A 180 -1.85 -1.36 23.62
CA ASP A 180 -1.11 -1.81 24.79
C ASP A 180 -0.78 -3.32 24.72
N LYS A 181 -0.05 -3.83 25.73
CA LYS A 181 0.30 -5.25 25.84
C LYS A 181 -0.90 -6.19 25.93
N ASN A 182 -2.09 -5.70 26.24
CA ASN A 182 -3.33 -6.49 26.32
C ASN A 182 -4.16 -6.38 25.05
N SER A 183 -3.61 -5.79 23.99
CA SER A 183 -4.27 -5.52 22.70
C SER A 183 -5.37 -4.45 22.76
N GLU A 184 -5.41 -3.64 23.83
CA GLU A 184 -6.34 -2.54 23.97
C GLU A 184 -5.83 -1.29 23.25
N LEU A 185 -6.73 -0.52 22.61
CA LEU A 185 -6.37 0.68 21.86
C LEU A 185 -5.84 1.78 22.78
N GLU A 186 -4.57 2.18 22.62
CA GLU A 186 -4.02 3.37 23.26
C GLU A 186 -4.37 4.62 22.49
N TRP A 187 -4.02 4.65 21.20
CA TRP A 187 -4.39 5.72 20.29
C TRP A 187 -4.43 5.24 18.84
N MET A 188 -5.14 5.98 18.02
CA MET A 188 -5.22 5.76 16.58
C MET A 188 -5.12 7.10 15.86
N LYS A 189 -4.37 7.11 14.77
CA LYS A 189 -4.19 8.26 13.91
C LYS A 189 -4.82 7.99 12.56
N ASP A 190 -5.92 8.65 12.26
CA ASP A 190 -6.75 8.48 11.07
C ASP A 190 -6.75 9.71 10.14
N ASP A 191 -5.76 10.59 10.33
CA ASP A 191 -5.62 11.84 9.58
C ASP A 191 -5.18 11.62 8.12
N GLU A 192 -4.47 10.52 7.87
CA GLU A 192 -3.97 10.11 6.55
C GLU A 192 -4.00 8.59 6.41
N PHE A 193 -3.55 8.07 5.25
CA PHE A 193 -3.34 6.65 5.04
C PHE A 193 -1.92 6.25 5.39
N TYR A 194 -1.79 5.24 6.24
CA TYR A 194 -0.50 4.63 6.57
C TYR A 194 -0.37 3.28 5.88
N HIS A 195 0.85 2.95 5.45
CA HIS A 195 1.08 1.74 4.68
C HIS A 195 2.54 1.28 4.77
N HIS A 196 2.80 0.04 4.41
CA HIS A 196 4.11 -0.61 4.32
C HIS A 196 4.91 -0.60 5.62
N SER A 197 6.03 0.11 5.72
CA SER A 197 6.94 0.01 6.86
C SER A 197 6.70 1.04 7.95
N ASN A 198 7.09 0.66 9.16
CA ASN A 198 7.32 1.52 10.31
C ASN A 198 8.71 1.21 10.85
N GLU A 199 9.53 2.22 11.09
CA GLU A 199 10.88 2.05 11.60
C GLU A 199 11.13 2.97 12.80
N GLU A 200 11.62 2.41 13.89
CA GLU A 200 12.05 3.17 15.05
C GLU A 200 13.44 3.74 14.82
N ASP A 201 13.67 4.99 15.18
CA ASP A 201 15.02 5.58 15.19
C ASP A 201 15.69 5.48 16.57
N ILE A 202 16.97 5.75 16.61
CA ILE A 202 17.79 5.67 17.84
C ILE A 202 17.27 6.57 18.98
N ASP A 203 16.46 7.58 18.68
CA ASP A 203 15.89 8.49 19.66
C ASP A 203 14.48 8.05 20.12
N GLY A 204 14.02 6.86 19.69
CA GLY A 204 12.72 6.26 20.03
C GLY A 204 11.54 6.84 19.26
N ASN A 205 11.77 7.62 18.21
CA ASN A 205 10.71 8.12 17.35
C ASN A 205 10.49 7.15 16.18
N VAL A 206 9.30 7.20 15.58
CA VAL A 206 8.93 6.27 14.52
C VAL A 206 8.80 6.98 13.19
N TRP A 207 9.47 6.46 12.17
CA TRP A 207 9.27 6.82 10.78
C TRP A 207 8.22 5.92 10.16
N VAL A 208 7.28 6.51 9.42
CA VAL A 208 6.14 5.81 8.81
C VAL A 208 5.92 6.25 7.38
N CYS A 209 5.58 5.30 6.52
CA CYS A 209 5.10 5.60 5.17
C CYS A 209 3.66 6.12 5.25
N VAL A 210 3.41 7.28 4.64
CA VAL A 210 2.10 7.92 4.62
C VAL A 210 1.69 8.25 3.19
N ARG A 211 0.40 8.23 2.92
CA ARG A 211 -0.19 8.69 1.66
C ARG A 211 -1.15 9.82 1.92
N TYR A 212 -0.90 10.96 1.29
CA TYR A 212 -1.67 12.18 1.51
C TYR A 212 -2.94 12.25 0.68
N TYR A 213 -4.02 12.69 1.33
CA TYR A 213 -5.24 13.05 0.65
C TYR A 213 -5.92 14.26 1.35
N PRO A 214 -6.07 15.39 0.65
CA PRO A 214 -5.62 15.68 -0.71
C PRO A 214 -4.09 15.65 -0.83
N TYR A 215 -3.57 15.36 -2.05
CA TYR A 215 -2.14 15.38 -2.30
C TYR A 215 -1.55 16.77 -2.07
N LYS A 216 -0.28 16.83 -1.67
CA LYS A 216 0.42 18.05 -1.26
C LYS A 216 0.99 18.86 -2.43
N ILE A 217 1.25 18.22 -3.56
CA ILE A 217 1.83 18.89 -4.73
C ILE A 217 0.77 19.57 -5.60
N ASP A 218 1.20 20.56 -6.40
CA ASP A 218 0.31 21.28 -7.30
C ASP A 218 -0.32 20.33 -8.32
N SER A 219 -1.60 20.54 -8.58
CA SER A 219 -2.40 19.79 -9.53
C SER A 219 -1.84 19.79 -10.96
N MET A 220 -1.01 20.77 -11.33
CA MET A 220 -0.32 20.79 -12.62
C MET A 220 0.61 19.59 -12.80
N TYR A 221 1.21 19.10 -11.73
CA TYR A 221 2.10 17.93 -11.75
C TYR A 221 1.36 16.60 -11.85
N VAL A 222 0.16 16.50 -11.31
CA VAL A 222 -0.59 15.23 -11.21
C VAL A 222 -1.80 15.12 -12.11
N GLY A 223 -2.06 16.14 -12.94
CA GLY A 223 -3.15 16.11 -13.92
C GLY A 223 -4.52 15.96 -13.27
N ASN A 224 -4.96 16.92 -12.54
CA ASN A 224 -6.11 17.00 -11.61
C ASN A 224 -7.47 16.46 -12.07
N LYS A 225 -7.55 15.71 -13.13
CA LYS A 225 -8.86 15.33 -13.71
C LYS A 225 -9.40 14.01 -13.19
N TYR A 226 -8.64 13.25 -12.40
CA TYR A 226 -9.01 11.87 -12.08
C TYR A 226 -8.84 11.44 -10.62
N GLY A 227 -8.43 12.31 -9.72
CA GLY A 227 -8.53 12.13 -8.26
C GLY A 227 -7.82 10.94 -7.62
N ASN A 228 -6.93 10.26 -8.32
CA ASN A 228 -6.35 8.99 -7.87
C ASN A 228 -4.82 8.99 -7.91
N TYR A 229 -4.17 10.14 -7.77
CA TYR A 229 -2.73 10.18 -7.60
C TYR A 229 -2.36 9.69 -6.21
N SER A 230 -1.37 8.81 -6.13
CA SER A 230 -0.80 8.34 -4.86
C SER A 230 0.34 9.27 -4.50
N ASP A 231 0.10 10.21 -3.61
CA ASP A 231 1.12 11.12 -3.08
C ASP A 231 1.71 10.52 -1.81
N ASP A 232 2.68 9.64 -1.98
CA ASP A 232 3.36 8.99 -0.88
C ASP A 232 4.32 9.97 -0.19
N GLY A 233 4.45 9.86 1.11
CA GLY A 233 5.32 10.69 1.92
C GLY A 233 5.93 9.97 3.10
N ILE A 234 6.84 10.68 3.73
CA ILE A 234 7.55 10.25 4.92
C ILE A 234 7.11 11.09 6.11
N ARG A 235 6.79 10.45 7.20
CA ARG A 235 6.41 11.10 8.44
C ARG A 235 7.19 10.52 9.60
N LYS A 236 7.66 11.41 10.50
CA LYS A 236 8.27 11.03 11.77
C LYS A 236 7.33 11.39 12.90
N LEU A 237 7.08 10.46 13.79
CA LEU A 237 6.21 10.60 14.95
C LEU A 237 6.98 10.38 16.24
N SER A 238 6.60 11.09 17.31
CA SER A 238 6.97 10.71 18.65
C SER A 238 6.22 9.43 19.08
N PRO A 239 6.66 8.73 20.14
CA PRO A 239 5.92 7.57 20.68
C PRO A 239 4.47 7.89 21.11
N ALA A 240 4.19 9.17 21.39
CA ALA A 240 2.85 9.67 21.71
C ALA A 240 1.99 10.00 20.45
N GLY A 241 2.54 9.81 19.23
CA GLY A 241 1.84 10.08 17.98
C GLY A 241 1.90 11.54 17.51
N GLU A 242 2.76 12.39 18.11
CA GLU A 242 2.96 13.78 17.67
C GLU A 242 3.82 13.82 16.40
N ILE A 243 3.43 14.62 15.40
CA ILE A 243 4.16 14.76 14.15
C ILE A 243 5.40 15.64 14.37
N LEU A 244 6.58 15.05 14.18
CA LEU A 244 7.88 15.73 14.30
C LEU A 244 8.44 16.15 12.93
N PHE A 245 8.12 15.38 11.87
CA PHE A 245 8.49 15.67 10.50
C PHE A 245 7.42 15.12 9.56
N ASP A 246 7.17 15.80 8.43
CA ASP A 246 6.11 15.42 7.51
C ASP A 246 6.39 16.01 6.11
N LYS A 247 6.64 15.15 5.10
CA LYS A 247 6.96 15.61 3.75
C LYS A 247 6.57 14.61 2.66
N SER A 248 5.98 15.12 1.58
CA SER A 248 5.72 14.33 0.38
C SER A 248 7.02 13.98 -0.35
N VAL A 249 7.15 12.74 -0.81
CA VAL A 249 8.26 12.33 -1.69
C VAL A 249 8.18 13.02 -3.04
N SER A 250 6.98 13.34 -3.50
CA SER A 250 6.78 14.16 -4.71
C SER A 250 7.37 15.57 -4.53
N GLU A 251 7.16 16.20 -3.37
CA GLU A 251 7.79 17.50 -3.03
C GLU A 251 9.32 17.36 -2.99
N ILE A 252 9.84 16.29 -2.38
CA ILE A 252 11.29 16.01 -2.37
C ILE A 252 11.83 15.94 -3.80
N PHE A 253 11.13 15.25 -4.71
CA PHE A 253 11.55 15.15 -6.10
C PHE A 253 11.57 16.51 -6.81
N ILE A 254 10.51 17.32 -6.66
CA ILE A 254 10.41 18.64 -7.27
C ILE A 254 11.53 19.56 -6.75
N GLU A 255 11.76 19.58 -5.46
CA GLU A 255 12.74 20.45 -4.80
C GLU A 255 14.20 20.00 -5.00
N ASN A 256 14.42 18.80 -5.54
CA ASN A 256 15.74 18.26 -5.88
C ASN A 256 15.95 18.05 -7.40
N ASP A 257 15.22 18.78 -8.25
CA ASP A 257 15.32 18.71 -9.73
C ASP A 257 15.09 17.29 -10.29
N MET A 258 14.22 16.51 -9.63
CA MET A 258 13.88 15.13 -9.98
C MET A 258 12.41 14.97 -10.43
N GLU A 259 11.70 16.07 -10.69
CA GLU A 259 10.28 16.07 -11.06
C GLU A 259 9.98 15.22 -12.30
N TYR A 260 10.97 14.98 -13.14
CA TYR A 260 10.82 14.11 -14.32
C TYR A 260 10.39 12.69 -13.97
N LEU A 261 10.69 12.24 -12.74
CA LEU A 261 10.27 10.93 -12.24
C LEU A 261 8.76 10.83 -11.96
N LEU A 262 8.08 11.97 -11.83
CA LEU A 262 6.63 12.03 -11.60
C LEU A 262 5.83 11.96 -12.90
N PHE A 263 6.42 12.35 -14.05
CA PHE A 263 5.69 12.56 -15.29
C PHE A 263 5.67 11.36 -16.22
N SER A 264 6.76 10.62 -16.32
CA SER A 264 6.77 9.49 -17.22
C SER A 264 7.88 8.50 -16.89
N ILE A 265 7.51 7.24 -16.94
CA ILE A 265 8.44 6.13 -17.01
C ILE A 265 8.43 5.65 -18.47
N GLY A 266 9.31 6.20 -19.32
CA GLY A 266 9.41 5.82 -20.72
C GLY A 266 8.35 6.45 -21.62
N ASP A 267 7.44 5.70 -22.21
CA ASP A 267 6.54 6.04 -23.33
C ASP A 267 5.40 7.04 -23.00
N ARG A 268 5.70 8.17 -22.35
CA ARG A 268 4.76 9.26 -22.04
C ARG A 268 3.49 8.80 -21.30
N ARG A 269 3.54 7.70 -20.59
CA ARG A 269 2.41 7.21 -19.82
C ARG A 269 2.47 7.78 -18.42
N PHE A 270 1.45 8.55 -18.07
CA PHE A 270 1.23 8.95 -16.69
C PHE A 270 0.86 7.70 -15.86
N THR A 271 1.57 7.48 -14.77
CA THR A 271 1.18 6.50 -13.76
C THR A 271 0.55 7.21 -12.56
N LYS A 272 -0.47 6.62 -11.99
CA LYS A 272 -1.13 7.16 -10.79
C LYS A 272 -0.30 6.98 -9.53
N ASP A 273 0.63 6.05 -9.55
CA ASP A 273 1.47 5.65 -8.44
C ASP A 273 2.94 5.60 -8.90
N PRO A 274 3.55 6.77 -9.18
CA PRO A 274 4.89 6.82 -9.76
C PRO A 274 5.99 6.51 -8.75
N ILE A 275 5.72 6.64 -7.46
CA ILE A 275 6.67 6.50 -6.36
C ILE A 275 6.56 5.11 -5.74
N HIS A 276 5.41 4.82 -5.15
CA HIS A 276 5.13 3.62 -4.39
C HIS A 276 6.19 3.41 -3.30
N LEU A 277 6.24 4.38 -2.38
CA LEU A 277 7.11 4.29 -1.20
C LEU A 277 6.71 3.09 -0.37
N ASN A 278 7.64 2.22 -0.07
CA ASN A 278 7.36 1.01 0.70
C ASN A 278 8.30 0.76 1.86
N ASP A 279 9.33 1.61 2.01
CA ASP A 279 10.19 1.54 3.17
C ASP A 279 10.92 2.85 3.48
N ILE A 280 11.16 3.10 4.77
CA ILE A 280 11.92 4.22 5.32
C ILE A 280 12.88 3.68 6.37
N GLN A 281 14.16 3.56 6.06
CA GLN A 281 15.16 3.10 7.02
C GLN A 281 15.92 4.30 7.60
N PRO A 282 15.73 4.65 8.88
CA PRO A 282 16.48 5.74 9.52
C PRO A 282 17.95 5.37 9.75
N VAL A 283 18.80 6.38 9.64
CA VAL A 283 20.24 6.26 9.90
C VAL A 283 20.55 6.71 11.31
N GLU A 284 21.11 5.81 12.11
CA GLU A 284 21.31 6.00 13.53
C GLU A 284 22.66 6.66 13.92
N LYS A 285 23.66 6.58 13.02
CA LYS A 285 25.03 7.06 13.29
C LYS A 285 25.71 7.63 12.07
N ASP A 286 26.69 8.50 12.31
CA ASP A 286 27.56 9.02 11.26
C ASP A 286 28.53 7.95 10.75
N THR A 287 28.67 7.90 9.43
CA THR A 287 29.66 7.08 8.74
C THR A 287 30.38 7.89 7.65
N LYS A 288 31.19 7.23 6.86
CA LYS A 288 31.76 7.85 5.65
C LYS A 288 30.69 8.17 4.59
N TYR A 289 29.59 7.41 4.54
CA TYR A 289 28.62 7.42 3.45
C TYR A 289 27.31 8.13 3.79
N TRP A 290 26.91 8.14 5.07
CA TRP A 290 25.67 8.73 5.56
C TRP A 290 25.85 9.33 6.95
N LYS A 291 24.90 10.13 7.38
CA LYS A 291 24.93 10.79 8.70
C LYS A 291 23.72 10.44 9.52
N LYS A 292 23.85 10.49 10.85
CA LYS A 292 22.71 10.35 11.77
C LYS A 292 21.59 11.32 11.36
N GLY A 293 20.36 10.79 11.25
CA GLY A 293 19.18 11.53 10.85
C GLY A 293 18.92 11.58 9.33
N ASP A 294 19.83 11.04 8.50
CA ASP A 294 19.49 10.70 7.12
C ASP A 294 18.48 9.53 7.12
N VAL A 295 17.77 9.34 6.03
CA VAL A 295 16.86 8.20 5.83
C VAL A 295 17.05 7.58 4.45
N PHE A 296 17.12 6.26 4.38
CA PHE A 296 16.98 5.56 3.12
C PHE A 296 15.50 5.40 2.78
N LEU A 297 15.16 5.57 1.51
CA LEU A 297 13.80 5.38 0.99
C LEU A 297 13.80 4.34 -0.12
N SER A 298 12.90 3.36 -0.02
CA SER A 298 12.66 2.37 -1.05
C SER A 298 11.46 2.79 -1.91
N LEU A 299 11.70 3.06 -3.19
CA LEU A 299 10.72 3.54 -4.14
C LEU A 299 10.45 2.46 -5.19
N ARG A 300 9.41 1.65 -4.94
CA ARG A 300 9.10 0.44 -5.69
C ARG A 300 8.87 0.70 -7.17
N SER A 301 8.04 1.68 -7.52
CA SER A 301 7.66 1.94 -8.91
C SER A 301 8.82 2.43 -9.76
N GLN A 302 9.84 3.01 -9.14
CA GLN A 302 11.06 3.48 -9.79
C GLN A 302 12.17 2.42 -9.80
N SER A 303 11.99 1.29 -9.09
CA SER A 303 13.08 0.35 -8.76
C SER A 303 14.30 1.14 -8.28
N MET A 304 14.08 2.00 -7.30
CA MET A 304 15.05 2.97 -6.80
C MET A 304 15.18 2.90 -5.29
N VAL A 305 16.40 3.02 -4.82
CA VAL A 305 16.73 3.35 -3.42
C VAL A 305 17.43 4.69 -3.43
N LEU A 306 17.06 5.58 -2.52
CA LEU A 306 17.74 6.86 -2.33
C LEU A 306 18.04 7.11 -0.85
N LEU A 307 19.06 7.92 -0.60
CA LEU A 307 19.41 8.47 0.71
C LEU A 307 19.00 9.94 0.74
N TYR A 308 18.08 10.27 1.62
CA TYR A 308 17.56 11.61 1.81
C TYR A 308 18.00 12.19 3.15
N ARG A 309 18.36 13.48 3.16
CA ARG A 309 18.71 14.23 4.36
C ARG A 309 17.62 15.22 4.73
N PRO A 310 16.76 14.92 5.70
CA PRO A 310 15.63 15.78 6.07
C PRO A 310 16.04 17.20 6.50
N VAL A 311 17.17 17.35 7.22
CA VAL A 311 17.62 18.63 7.77
C VAL A 311 18.02 19.64 6.70
N THR A 312 18.52 19.20 5.53
CA THR A 312 18.88 20.07 4.40
C THR A 312 17.93 19.93 3.22
N ASN A 313 16.99 18.99 3.29
CA ASN A 313 16.09 18.66 2.20
C ASN A 313 16.82 18.21 0.90
N GLU A 314 17.87 17.44 1.03
CA GLU A 314 18.71 17.02 -0.08
C GLU A 314 18.66 15.51 -0.31
N VAL A 315 18.54 15.09 -1.57
CA VAL A 315 18.82 13.73 -2.00
C VAL A 315 20.32 13.58 -2.16
N ILE A 316 20.94 12.90 -1.18
CA ILE A 316 22.40 12.74 -1.11
C ILE A 316 22.91 11.75 -2.13
N TRP A 317 22.13 10.69 -2.36
CA TRP A 317 22.53 9.56 -3.18
C TRP A 317 21.29 8.81 -3.66
N LYS A 318 21.39 8.18 -4.83
CA LYS A 318 20.35 7.29 -5.35
C LYS A 318 20.96 6.21 -6.24
N ILE A 319 20.31 5.06 -6.29
CA ILE A 319 20.63 3.96 -7.20
C ILE A 319 19.35 3.39 -7.80
N THR A 320 19.42 3.03 -9.07
CA THR A 320 18.40 2.29 -9.80
C THR A 320 19.05 1.11 -10.52
N GLY A 321 18.31 0.02 -10.67
CA GLY A 321 18.79 -1.18 -11.35
C GLY A 321 19.56 -2.12 -10.43
N GLY A 322 19.64 -3.37 -10.87
CA GLY A 322 20.14 -4.49 -10.07
C GLY A 322 19.05 -5.16 -9.23
N PHE A 323 17.89 -4.54 -9.08
CA PHE A 323 16.71 -5.04 -8.39
C PHE A 323 15.43 -4.53 -9.08
N PHE A 324 14.30 -5.22 -8.84
CA PHE A 324 12.99 -4.88 -9.44
C PHE A 324 11.88 -4.88 -8.42
N ASN A 325 11.19 -3.73 -8.30
CA ASN A 325 10.05 -3.58 -7.38
C ASN A 325 10.40 -3.99 -5.95
N GLN A 326 11.59 -3.60 -5.50
CA GLN A 326 12.14 -3.93 -4.19
C GLN A 326 11.28 -3.39 -3.05
N HIS A 327 11.50 -3.96 -1.88
CA HIS A 327 11.00 -3.51 -0.58
C HIS A 327 12.18 -3.46 0.39
N ASP A 328 11.92 -3.08 1.60
CA ASP A 328 12.70 -3.34 2.79
C ASP A 328 14.21 -3.12 2.65
N ILE A 329 14.71 -2.08 3.28
CA ILE A 329 16.11 -1.69 3.30
C ILE A 329 16.62 -1.82 4.73
N ASP A 330 17.67 -2.61 4.96
CA ASP A 330 18.33 -2.67 6.25
C ASP A 330 19.76 -2.14 6.18
N ILE A 331 20.19 -1.46 7.22
CA ILE A 331 21.58 -1.06 7.39
C ILE A 331 22.34 -2.20 8.08
N LEU A 332 23.24 -2.86 7.35
CA LEU A 332 24.01 -4.00 7.89
C LEU A 332 25.24 -3.56 8.69
N ASP A 333 25.91 -2.51 8.22
CA ASP A 333 27.10 -1.92 8.87
C ASP A 333 27.37 -0.49 8.37
N ASP A 334 28.53 0.05 8.64
CA ASP A 334 28.93 1.42 8.30
C ASP A 334 29.02 1.72 6.79
N SER A 335 28.87 0.69 5.93
CA SER A 335 29.11 0.79 4.48
C SER A 335 28.18 -0.06 3.61
N ARG A 336 27.36 -0.92 4.19
CA ARG A 336 26.50 -1.86 3.47
C ARG A 336 25.05 -1.74 3.95
N ILE A 337 24.17 -1.84 2.97
CA ILE A 337 22.74 -2.02 3.17
C ILE A 337 22.31 -3.34 2.50
N SER A 338 21.26 -3.97 3.00
CA SER A 338 20.52 -5.02 2.30
C SER A 338 19.25 -4.43 1.70
N ILE A 339 18.71 -5.11 0.69
CA ILE A 339 17.49 -4.73 0.00
C ILE A 339 16.73 -6.03 -0.28
N PHE A 340 15.47 -6.09 0.13
CA PHE A 340 14.60 -7.19 -0.24
C PHE A 340 14.11 -7.00 -1.66
N ASP A 341 14.60 -7.80 -2.60
CA ASP A 341 14.22 -7.72 -4.01
C ASP A 341 13.05 -8.65 -4.31
N ASN A 342 11.89 -8.09 -4.65
CA ASN A 342 10.76 -8.88 -5.13
C ASN A 342 11.04 -9.55 -6.48
N ASN A 343 12.00 -9.04 -7.23
CA ASN A 343 12.38 -9.49 -8.57
C ASN A 343 11.16 -9.67 -9.51
N VAL A 344 10.17 -8.80 -9.36
CA VAL A 344 8.93 -8.81 -10.15
C VAL A 344 9.11 -7.98 -11.40
N LYS A 345 9.02 -8.62 -12.55
CA LYS A 345 9.06 -7.95 -13.85
C LYS A 345 7.63 -7.81 -14.39
N ASN A 346 7.18 -6.58 -14.59
CA ASN A 346 5.92 -6.30 -15.26
C ASN A 346 6.11 -6.48 -16.77
N THR A 347 5.45 -7.45 -17.36
CA THR A 347 5.48 -7.70 -18.79
C THR A 347 4.14 -7.38 -19.42
N PHE A 348 4.08 -7.34 -20.74
CA PHE A 348 2.82 -7.15 -21.47
C PHE A 348 1.80 -8.27 -21.19
N SER A 349 2.25 -9.45 -20.84
CA SER A 349 1.42 -10.63 -20.52
C SER A 349 1.08 -10.77 -19.03
N GLY A 350 1.55 -9.85 -18.18
CA GLY A 350 1.35 -9.86 -16.73
C GLY A 350 2.66 -9.83 -15.95
N ASP A 351 2.56 -9.92 -14.63
CA ASP A 351 3.70 -9.92 -13.74
C ASP A 351 4.43 -11.28 -13.78
N ILE A 352 5.73 -11.23 -13.98
CA ILE A 352 6.59 -12.39 -13.89
C ILE A 352 7.51 -12.21 -12.69
N VAL A 353 7.43 -13.15 -11.75
CA VAL A 353 8.44 -13.29 -10.68
C VAL A 353 9.53 -14.21 -11.21
N ASP A 354 10.76 -13.72 -11.25
CA ASP A 354 11.90 -14.55 -11.65
C ASP A 354 12.25 -15.47 -10.47
N GLY A 355 11.80 -16.71 -10.57
CA GLY A 355 11.90 -17.70 -9.49
C GLY A 355 13.26 -18.37 -9.33
N ASN A 356 14.33 -17.79 -9.87
CA ASN A 356 15.67 -18.37 -9.87
C ASN A 356 16.61 -17.70 -8.84
N ASN A 357 16.10 -17.35 -7.68
CA ASN A 357 16.97 -16.93 -6.56
C ASN A 357 16.67 -17.76 -5.32
#